data_91b82f552cb410884cdb7cbe8b8094cf
#
_entry.id   91b82f552cb410884cdb7cbe8b8094cf
#
_cell.length_a   1.000
_cell.length_b   1.000
_cell.length_c   1.000
_cell.angle_alpha   90.00
_cell.angle_beta   90.00
_cell.angle_gamma   90.00
#
_symmetry.space_group_name_H-M   'P 1'
#
loop_
_entity.id
_entity.type
_entity.pdbx_description
1 polymer ?
#
loop_
_entity_poly.entity_id
_entity_poly.type
_entity_poly.pdbx_seq_one_letter_code
_entity_poly.pdbx_strand_id
1 'polypeptide(L)'
;MPDVFCGNTDKCQMCPKSVENAVFHVFHKQGFHIPVIRSEFNFMLFILKGEILVNSEEYAGTTVKTGEFILQPITAKIEILAMIDTECIYYRFNQPELFCDKRYHHIMNDIPGPLINTPLKIVPALEYFLICTNTYLSEPKICRELLSLKRKELAFILGHYYTDYELASLIHPLSQYTTSFQYFVIQNYKKVKTVEEFAQLGGYSLTTFRRIFDAIFHVPVHEWMTEQRKESILYQLRNDRLSISEICFGHGFESLSNLSLIHISEPTR
;
A
#
# COMPACT_ATOMS: atom_id res chain seq x y z
N MET A 1 13.29 -26.35 -18.75
CA MET A 1 12.63 -25.05 -18.43
C MET A 1 11.67 -25.35 -17.32
N PRO A 2 11.75 -24.73 -16.16
CA PRO A 2 10.73 -24.92 -15.12
C PRO A 2 9.39 -24.40 -15.64
N ASP A 3 8.33 -25.16 -15.38
CA ASP A 3 6.97 -24.83 -15.78
C ASP A 3 6.59 -23.43 -15.28
N VAL A 4 6.49 -22.49 -16.20
CA VAL A 4 6.26 -21.07 -15.93
C VAL A 4 4.83 -20.81 -15.45
N PHE A 5 3.94 -21.79 -15.54
CA PHE A 5 2.55 -21.65 -15.13
C PHE A 5 2.19 -22.66 -14.05
N CYS A 6 1.92 -22.14 -12.86
CA CYS A 6 1.33 -22.89 -11.76
C CYS A 6 -0.13 -23.25 -12.12
N GLY A 7 -0.32 -24.32 -12.89
CA GLY A 7 -1.65 -24.77 -13.33
C GLY A 7 -2.51 -25.39 -12.22
N ASN A 8 -1.98 -25.55 -11.01
CA ASN A 8 -2.70 -26.14 -9.88
C ASN A 8 -2.45 -25.35 -8.61
N THR A 9 -3.27 -24.32 -8.40
CA THR A 9 -3.18 -23.39 -7.27
C THR A 9 -3.32 -24.07 -5.90
N ASP A 10 -3.93 -25.26 -5.82
CA ASP A 10 -4.13 -25.97 -4.55
C ASP A 10 -2.84 -26.61 -4.02
N LYS A 11 -1.86 -26.84 -4.88
CA LYS A 11 -0.56 -27.45 -4.53
C LYS A 11 0.61 -26.47 -4.58
N CYS A 12 0.39 -25.21 -4.95
CA CYS A 12 1.46 -24.23 -5.05
C CYS A 12 1.92 -23.81 -3.65
N GLN A 13 3.09 -24.28 -3.23
CA GLN A 13 3.74 -23.90 -1.98
C GLN A 13 4.45 -22.53 -2.08
N MET A 14 4.63 -22.00 -3.30
CA MET A 14 5.35 -20.74 -3.56
C MET A 14 4.45 -19.50 -3.48
N CYS A 15 3.14 -19.67 -3.34
CA CYS A 15 2.18 -18.58 -3.21
C CYS A 15 1.78 -18.44 -1.72
N PRO A 16 2.43 -17.60 -0.93
CA PRO A 16 2.01 -17.35 0.44
C PRO A 16 0.59 -16.77 0.46
N LYS A 17 -0.18 -17.17 1.46
CA LYS A 17 -1.58 -16.77 1.64
C LYS A 17 -1.77 -15.27 1.88
N SER A 18 -0.71 -14.54 2.24
CA SER A 18 -0.71 -13.08 2.40
C SER A 18 -0.11 -12.42 1.16
N VAL A 19 -0.90 -11.67 0.44
CA VAL A 19 -0.44 -10.88 -0.71
C VAL A 19 -0.06 -9.49 -0.19
N GLU A 20 1.23 -9.24 0.01
CA GLU A 20 1.74 -7.93 0.46
C GLU A 20 1.46 -6.80 -0.54
N ASN A 21 1.23 -7.14 -1.80
CA ASN A 21 0.87 -6.22 -2.87
C ASN A 21 -0.52 -6.62 -3.39
N ALA A 22 -1.55 -6.08 -2.80
CA ALA A 22 -2.90 -6.44 -3.16
C ALA A 22 -3.55 -5.38 -4.04
N VAL A 23 -4.24 -5.86 -5.06
CA VAL A 23 -5.17 -5.07 -5.87
C VAL A 23 -6.56 -5.33 -5.32
N PHE A 24 -7.32 -4.27 -5.06
CA PHE A 24 -8.66 -4.38 -4.49
C PHE A 24 -9.64 -3.64 -5.38
N HIS A 25 -10.69 -4.34 -5.79
CA HIS A 25 -11.87 -3.74 -6.36
C HIS A 25 -12.85 -3.41 -5.24
N VAL A 26 -13.23 -2.15 -5.11
CA VAL A 26 -14.04 -1.65 -4.00
C VAL A 26 -15.17 -0.78 -4.51
N PHE A 27 -16.31 -0.91 -3.85
CA PHE A 27 -17.46 -0.07 -4.06
C PHE A 27 -17.75 0.75 -2.80
N HIS A 28 -17.68 2.07 -2.92
CA HIS A 28 -18.00 3.02 -1.87
C HIS A 28 -19.36 3.65 -2.12
N LYS A 29 -20.25 3.58 -1.16
CA LYS A 29 -21.53 4.29 -1.18
C LYS A 29 -21.30 5.79 -1.01
N GLN A 30 -22.19 6.60 -1.58
CA GLN A 30 -22.23 8.04 -1.34
C GLN A 30 -22.16 8.32 0.17
N GLY A 31 -21.30 9.26 0.56
CA GLY A 31 -21.05 9.63 1.96
C GLY A 31 -20.11 8.69 2.71
N PHE A 32 -19.59 7.62 2.08
CA PHE A 32 -18.54 6.81 2.69
C PHE A 32 -17.31 7.68 2.95
N HIS A 33 -16.85 7.67 4.20
CA HIS A 33 -15.77 8.54 4.65
C HIS A 33 -14.67 7.72 5.33
N ILE A 34 -13.47 7.83 4.81
CA ILE A 34 -12.25 7.42 5.50
C ILE A 34 -11.70 8.68 6.16
N PRO A 35 -11.71 8.77 7.51
CA PRO A 35 -11.15 9.92 8.21
C PRO A 35 -9.65 10.01 7.98
N VAL A 36 -9.04 11.13 8.35
CA VAL A 36 -7.60 11.33 8.19
C VAL A 36 -6.82 10.18 8.82
N ILE A 37 -6.21 9.37 7.96
CA ILE A 37 -5.34 8.25 8.35
C ILE A 37 -3.96 8.41 7.70
N ARG A 38 -2.94 7.73 8.24
CA ARG A 38 -1.66 7.56 7.56
C ARG A 38 -1.71 6.29 6.72
N SER A 39 -1.35 6.42 5.45
CA SER A 39 -1.26 5.24 4.60
C SER A 39 -0.08 4.36 4.99
N GLU A 40 -0.31 3.07 5.16
CA GLU A 40 0.73 2.07 5.40
C GLU A 40 1.39 1.56 4.11
N PHE A 41 0.84 1.91 2.96
CA PHE A 41 1.29 1.46 1.65
C PHE A 41 1.29 2.63 0.67
N ASN A 42 2.18 2.55 -0.33
CA ASN A 42 1.95 3.31 -1.54
C ASN A 42 0.74 2.71 -2.26
N PHE A 43 -0.13 3.52 -2.80
CA PHE A 43 -1.21 3.00 -3.63
C PHE A 43 -1.55 3.94 -4.79
N MET A 44 -2.01 3.35 -5.88
CA MET A 44 -2.73 4.04 -6.92
C MET A 44 -4.22 3.80 -6.72
N LEU A 45 -5.01 4.86 -6.86
CA LEU A 45 -6.45 4.83 -6.79
C LEU A 45 -7.02 5.19 -8.15
N PHE A 46 -7.66 4.22 -8.80
CA PHE A 46 -8.30 4.36 -10.11
C PHE A 46 -9.80 4.45 -9.93
N ILE A 47 -10.42 5.50 -10.43
CA ILE A 47 -11.89 5.68 -10.39
C ILE A 47 -12.50 5.14 -11.66
N LEU A 48 -13.18 3.99 -11.57
CA LEU A 48 -13.86 3.37 -12.70
C LEU A 48 -15.22 4.03 -12.95
N LYS A 49 -15.92 4.38 -11.87
CA LYS A 49 -17.19 5.07 -11.90
C LYS A 49 -17.37 5.89 -10.62
N GLY A 50 -17.93 7.08 -10.74
CA GLY A 50 -18.22 7.91 -9.58
C GLY A 50 -17.22 9.04 -9.38
N GLU A 51 -17.12 9.52 -8.14
CA GLU A 51 -16.32 10.68 -7.77
C GLU A 51 -15.94 10.63 -6.30
N ILE A 52 -14.65 10.86 -6.01
CA ILE A 52 -14.08 10.89 -4.67
C ILE A 52 -13.39 12.22 -4.42
N LEU A 53 -13.68 12.85 -3.29
CA LEU A 53 -12.87 13.95 -2.76
C LEU A 53 -11.71 13.37 -1.96
N VAL A 54 -10.50 13.77 -2.31
CA VAL A 54 -9.25 13.41 -1.64
C VAL A 54 -8.67 14.65 -1.00
N ASN A 55 -8.25 14.53 0.26
CA ASN A 55 -7.55 15.58 0.98
C ASN A 55 -6.27 15.00 1.58
N SER A 56 -5.14 15.37 1.00
CA SER A 56 -3.78 14.99 1.44
C SER A 56 -2.82 16.13 1.17
N GLU A 57 -1.56 15.98 1.57
CA GLU A 57 -0.52 16.97 1.25
C GLU A 57 -0.29 17.08 -0.26
N GLU A 58 -0.42 15.96 -0.98
CA GLU A 58 -0.25 15.89 -2.44
C GLU A 58 -1.50 16.33 -3.22
N TYR A 59 -2.68 16.11 -2.66
CA TYR A 59 -3.98 16.35 -3.30
C TYR A 59 -4.92 17.10 -2.35
N ALA A 60 -4.60 18.36 -2.05
CA ALA A 60 -5.39 19.17 -1.13
C ALA A 60 -6.76 19.51 -1.72
N GLY A 61 -7.83 18.93 -1.16
CA GLY A 61 -9.21 19.15 -1.59
C GLY A 61 -9.47 18.80 -3.04
N THR A 62 -8.77 17.78 -3.57
CA THR A 62 -8.84 17.40 -4.98
C THR A 62 -9.93 16.37 -5.22
N THR A 63 -10.79 16.62 -6.20
CA THR A 63 -11.78 15.66 -6.67
C THR A 63 -11.20 14.78 -7.76
N VAL A 64 -11.26 13.46 -7.57
CA VAL A 64 -10.88 12.44 -8.56
C VAL A 64 -12.14 11.82 -9.12
N LYS A 65 -12.29 11.86 -10.45
CA LYS A 65 -13.52 11.50 -11.17
C LYS A 65 -13.37 10.22 -11.97
N THR A 66 -14.47 9.72 -12.48
CA THR A 66 -14.49 8.60 -13.44
C THR A 66 -13.46 8.78 -14.53
N GLY A 67 -12.65 7.76 -14.77
CA GLY A 67 -11.58 7.77 -15.77
C GLY A 67 -10.32 8.53 -15.34
N GLU A 68 -10.17 8.79 -14.04
CA GLU A 68 -8.97 9.41 -13.46
C GLU A 68 -8.33 8.52 -12.40
N PHE A 69 -7.05 8.77 -12.14
CA PHE A 69 -6.33 8.11 -11.06
C PHE A 69 -5.30 9.03 -10.41
N ILE A 70 -4.93 8.68 -9.19
CA ILE A 70 -3.90 9.32 -8.40
C ILE A 70 -2.94 8.29 -7.82
N LEU A 71 -1.77 8.75 -7.36
CA LEU A 71 -0.84 7.97 -6.56
C LEU A 71 -0.67 8.63 -5.20
N GLN A 72 -0.89 7.86 -4.14
CA GLN A 72 -0.71 8.30 -2.76
C GLN A 72 0.48 7.57 -2.15
N PRO A 73 1.49 8.28 -1.63
CA PRO A 73 2.66 7.67 -1.01
C PRO A 73 2.33 7.09 0.37
N ILE A 74 3.15 6.12 0.76
CA ILE A 74 3.20 5.59 2.12
C ILE A 74 3.49 6.72 3.12
N THR A 75 2.92 6.63 4.31
CA THR A 75 3.03 7.59 5.42
C THR A 75 2.34 8.94 5.22
N ALA A 76 1.93 9.28 4.01
CA ALA A 76 1.14 10.48 3.77
C ALA A 76 -0.20 10.39 4.51
N LYS A 77 -0.61 11.52 5.08
CA LYS A 77 -1.96 11.65 5.64
C LYS A 77 -2.94 11.78 4.49
N ILE A 78 -4.01 11.00 4.55
CA ILE A 78 -5.06 11.04 3.53
C ILE A 78 -6.43 10.95 4.18
N GLU A 79 -7.36 11.72 3.66
CA GLU A 79 -8.79 11.65 3.92
C GLU A 79 -9.51 11.41 2.60
N ILE A 80 -10.51 10.54 2.60
CA ILE A 80 -11.27 10.16 1.39
C ILE A 80 -12.75 10.27 1.71
N LEU A 81 -13.50 10.96 0.83
CA LEU A 81 -14.94 11.06 0.89
C LEU A 81 -15.55 10.70 -0.47
N ALA A 82 -16.39 9.69 -0.52
CA ALA A 82 -17.17 9.36 -1.72
C ALA A 82 -18.31 10.38 -1.90
N MET A 83 -18.22 11.20 -2.93
CA MET A 83 -19.20 12.24 -3.23
C MET A 83 -20.50 11.67 -3.80
N ILE A 84 -20.38 10.58 -4.52
CA ILE A 84 -21.48 9.77 -5.06
C ILE A 84 -21.10 8.29 -4.93
N ASP A 85 -22.01 7.38 -5.27
CA ASP A 85 -21.71 5.95 -5.37
C ASP A 85 -20.52 5.75 -6.33
N THR A 86 -19.42 5.18 -5.82
CA THR A 86 -18.13 5.13 -6.51
C THR A 86 -17.57 3.72 -6.56
N GLU A 87 -17.18 3.31 -7.76
CA GLU A 87 -16.47 2.07 -8.05
C GLU A 87 -15.03 2.38 -8.37
N CYS A 88 -14.10 1.73 -7.64
CA CYS A 88 -12.68 2.03 -7.78
C CYS A 88 -11.80 0.79 -7.58
N ILE A 89 -10.57 0.88 -8.09
CA ILE A 89 -9.50 -0.09 -7.86
C ILE A 89 -8.40 0.59 -7.08
N TYR A 90 -8.04 -0.03 -5.94
CA TYR A 90 -6.82 0.28 -5.20
C TYR A 90 -5.72 -0.69 -5.62
N TYR A 91 -4.63 -0.14 -6.10
CA TYR A 91 -3.42 -0.90 -6.41
C TYR A 91 -2.34 -0.55 -5.39
N ARG A 92 -2.14 -1.41 -4.39
CA ARG A 92 -1.13 -1.23 -3.33
C ARG A 92 0.22 -1.77 -3.76
N PHE A 93 1.27 -1.09 -3.35
CA PHE A 93 2.65 -1.54 -3.57
C PHE A 93 3.59 -0.97 -2.49
N ASN A 94 4.59 -1.75 -2.12
CA ASN A 94 5.52 -1.35 -1.06
C ASN A 94 6.78 -0.67 -1.61
N GLN A 95 7.20 -1.01 -2.82
CA GLN A 95 8.41 -0.48 -3.43
C GLN A 95 8.06 0.50 -4.53
N PRO A 96 8.78 1.64 -4.61
CA PRO A 96 8.56 2.64 -5.66
C PRO A 96 9.03 2.18 -7.06
N GLU A 97 9.51 0.95 -7.20
CA GLU A 97 10.03 0.37 -8.45
C GLU A 97 8.94 0.13 -9.50
N LEU A 98 8.29 1.23 -9.92
CA LEU A 98 7.37 1.19 -11.06
C LEU A 98 8.11 1.25 -12.40
N PHE A 99 9.38 1.67 -12.40
CA PHE A 99 10.20 1.82 -13.59
C PHE A 99 11.59 1.21 -13.37
N CYS A 100 12.31 0.94 -14.45
CA CYS A 100 13.73 0.59 -14.34
C CYS A 100 14.53 1.76 -13.75
N ASP A 101 15.61 1.47 -13.01
CA ASP A 101 16.41 2.45 -12.29
C ASP A 101 16.80 3.67 -13.14
N LYS A 102 17.25 3.43 -14.36
CA LYS A 102 17.67 4.52 -15.26
C LYS A 102 16.54 5.49 -15.59
N ARG A 103 15.33 4.97 -15.90
CA ARG A 103 14.18 5.81 -16.21
C ARG A 103 13.64 6.49 -14.96
N TYR A 104 13.63 5.80 -13.84
CA TYR A 104 13.24 6.37 -12.55
C TYR A 104 14.13 7.57 -12.19
N HIS A 105 15.45 7.42 -12.30
CA HIS A 105 16.39 8.51 -12.06
C HIS A 105 16.17 9.69 -13.02
N HIS A 106 15.95 9.43 -14.29
CA HIS A 106 15.64 10.49 -15.26
C HIS A 106 14.36 11.26 -14.87
N ILE A 107 13.27 10.55 -14.63
CA ILE A 107 11.98 11.17 -14.27
C ILE A 107 12.10 11.99 -12.96
N MET A 108 12.88 11.51 -11.99
CA MET A 108 12.99 12.15 -10.69
C MET A 108 13.93 13.34 -10.63
N ASN A 109 14.97 13.38 -11.47
CA ASN A 109 16.04 14.37 -11.34
C ASN A 109 16.16 15.32 -12.52
N ASP A 110 15.73 14.92 -13.71
CA ASP A 110 16.02 15.65 -14.94
C ASP A 110 14.82 16.44 -15.49
N ILE A 111 13.62 16.28 -14.89
CA ILE A 111 12.43 16.98 -15.34
C ILE A 111 12.39 18.39 -14.75
N PRO A 112 12.48 19.44 -15.55
CA PRO A 112 12.53 20.82 -15.06
C PRO A 112 11.14 21.35 -14.69
N GLY A 113 11.11 22.26 -13.71
CA GLY A 113 9.94 23.04 -13.34
C GLY A 113 9.22 22.54 -12.10
N PRO A 114 8.21 23.27 -11.62
CA PRO A 114 7.41 22.85 -10.48
C PRO A 114 6.55 21.66 -10.87
N LEU A 115 6.62 20.59 -10.11
CA LEU A 115 5.76 19.42 -10.26
C LEU A 115 4.45 19.65 -9.51
N ILE A 116 3.33 19.52 -10.21
CA ILE A 116 1.99 19.71 -9.64
C ILE A 116 1.27 18.36 -9.70
N ASN A 117 0.90 17.86 -8.53
CA ASN A 117 0.15 16.63 -8.43
C ASN A 117 -1.31 16.86 -8.81
N THR A 118 -1.69 16.33 -9.96
CA THR A 118 -3.07 16.34 -10.45
C THR A 118 -3.50 14.93 -10.81
N PRO A 119 -4.80 14.60 -10.70
CA PRO A 119 -5.31 13.33 -11.20
C PRO A 119 -4.98 13.17 -12.70
N LEU A 120 -4.43 12.01 -13.06
CA LEU A 120 -4.14 11.67 -14.44
C LEU A 120 -5.33 10.93 -15.07
N LYS A 121 -5.49 11.07 -16.39
CA LYS A 121 -6.53 10.37 -17.13
C LYS A 121 -6.14 8.91 -17.35
N ILE A 122 -7.11 8.00 -17.19
CA ILE A 122 -6.96 6.60 -17.56
C ILE A 122 -7.00 6.51 -19.09
N VAL A 123 -5.85 6.19 -19.70
CA VAL A 123 -5.77 5.94 -21.15
C VAL A 123 -6.37 4.56 -21.50
N PRO A 124 -6.80 4.31 -22.77
CA PRO A 124 -7.45 3.05 -23.15
C PRO A 124 -6.64 1.80 -22.79
N ALA A 125 -5.32 1.82 -22.95
CA ALA A 125 -4.46 0.70 -22.56
C ALA A 125 -4.53 0.40 -21.05
N LEU A 126 -4.57 1.45 -20.22
CA LEU A 126 -4.71 1.32 -18.78
C LEU A 126 -6.12 0.84 -18.39
N GLU A 127 -7.14 1.28 -19.11
CA GLU A 127 -8.52 0.82 -18.91
C GLU A 127 -8.66 -0.69 -19.16
N TYR A 128 -8.12 -1.20 -20.28
CA TYR A 128 -8.08 -2.64 -20.56
C TYR A 128 -7.28 -3.42 -19.50
N PHE A 129 -6.17 -2.87 -19.07
CA PHE A 129 -5.39 -3.45 -17.96
C PHE A 129 -6.23 -3.59 -16.69
N LEU A 130 -6.99 -2.55 -16.31
CA LEU A 130 -7.83 -2.54 -15.12
C LEU A 130 -8.99 -3.54 -15.23
N ILE A 131 -9.67 -3.60 -16.38
CA ILE A 131 -10.74 -4.57 -16.65
C ILE A 131 -10.20 -6.00 -16.53
N CYS A 132 -9.09 -6.29 -17.20
CA CYS A 132 -8.45 -7.61 -17.17
C CYS A 132 -8.00 -7.97 -15.74
N THR A 133 -7.41 -7.03 -15.02
CA THR A 133 -6.97 -7.23 -13.64
C THR A 133 -8.17 -7.50 -12.73
N ASN A 134 -9.27 -6.75 -12.87
CA ASN A 134 -10.49 -6.96 -12.10
C ASN A 134 -11.11 -8.34 -12.36
N THR A 135 -11.05 -8.85 -13.58
CA THR A 135 -11.49 -10.20 -13.90
C THR A 135 -10.71 -11.25 -13.11
N TYR A 136 -9.38 -11.10 -13.02
CA TYR A 136 -8.56 -12.01 -12.21
C TYR A 136 -8.83 -11.90 -10.70
N LEU A 137 -9.15 -10.69 -10.19
CA LEU A 137 -9.48 -10.49 -8.79
C LEU A 137 -10.78 -11.17 -8.36
N SER A 138 -11.67 -11.47 -9.32
CA SER A 138 -12.91 -12.19 -9.08
C SER A 138 -12.68 -13.70 -8.88
N GLU A 139 -11.51 -14.21 -9.23
CA GLU A 139 -11.15 -15.60 -9.01
C GLU A 139 -10.81 -15.87 -7.54
N PRO A 140 -11.19 -17.05 -7.00
CA PRO A 140 -10.98 -17.36 -5.58
C PRO A 140 -9.51 -17.47 -5.18
N LYS A 141 -8.61 -17.62 -6.14
CA LYS A 141 -7.15 -17.71 -5.90
C LYS A 141 -6.40 -17.02 -7.01
N ILE A 142 -5.53 -16.08 -6.65
CA ILE A 142 -4.67 -15.37 -7.58
C ILE A 142 -3.23 -15.80 -7.35
N CYS A 143 -2.55 -16.16 -8.43
CA CYS A 143 -1.14 -16.53 -8.41
C CYS A 143 -0.27 -15.27 -8.18
N ARG A 144 0.73 -15.38 -7.29
CA ARG A 144 1.70 -14.30 -7.02
C ARG A 144 2.46 -13.87 -8.26
N GLU A 145 2.82 -14.83 -9.12
CA GLU A 145 3.51 -14.54 -10.38
C GLU A 145 2.65 -13.71 -11.32
N LEU A 146 1.35 -13.98 -11.39
CA LEU A 146 0.41 -13.15 -12.16
C LEU A 146 0.41 -11.70 -11.68
N LEU A 147 0.41 -11.47 -10.36
CA LEU A 147 0.48 -10.12 -9.82
C LEU A 147 1.82 -9.43 -10.14
N SER A 148 2.92 -10.20 -10.14
CA SER A 148 4.23 -9.70 -10.56
C SER A 148 4.26 -9.30 -12.05
N LEU A 149 3.66 -10.12 -12.92
CA LEU A 149 3.51 -9.80 -14.34
C LEU A 149 2.63 -8.57 -14.56
N LYS A 150 1.51 -8.47 -13.83
CA LYS A 150 0.61 -7.32 -13.88
C LYS A 150 1.29 -6.02 -13.42
N ARG A 151 2.21 -6.08 -12.45
CA ARG A 151 3.01 -4.92 -12.06
C ARG A 151 3.93 -4.45 -13.21
N LYS A 152 4.60 -5.38 -13.87
CA LYS A 152 5.45 -5.05 -15.03
C LYS A 152 4.64 -4.49 -16.19
N GLU A 153 3.46 -5.03 -16.44
CA GLU A 153 2.53 -4.52 -17.44
C GLU A 153 2.09 -3.09 -17.11
N LEU A 154 1.69 -2.83 -15.85
CA LEU A 154 1.34 -1.48 -15.40
C LEU A 154 2.50 -0.50 -15.59
N ALA A 155 3.70 -0.88 -15.18
CA ALA A 155 4.90 -0.06 -15.35
C ALA A 155 5.19 0.26 -16.83
N PHE A 156 4.99 -0.72 -17.72
CA PHE A 156 5.13 -0.52 -19.16
C PHE A 156 4.07 0.45 -19.70
N ILE A 157 2.80 0.27 -19.32
CA ILE A 157 1.69 1.15 -19.74
C ILE A 157 1.96 2.59 -19.29
N LEU A 158 2.27 2.79 -18.01
CA LEU A 158 2.58 4.11 -17.49
C LEU A 158 3.75 4.72 -18.25
N GLY A 159 4.83 3.97 -18.42
CA GLY A 159 6.03 4.44 -19.10
C GLY A 159 5.87 4.69 -20.59
N HIS A 160 4.86 4.17 -21.25
CA HIS A 160 4.66 4.30 -22.69
C HIS A 160 3.61 5.37 -23.04
N TYR A 161 2.56 5.50 -22.26
CA TYR A 161 1.41 6.33 -22.60
C TYR A 161 1.36 7.68 -21.89
N TYR A 162 2.18 7.87 -20.85
CA TYR A 162 2.26 9.15 -20.14
C TYR A 162 3.59 9.82 -20.38
N THR A 163 3.56 11.15 -20.44
CA THR A 163 4.76 11.97 -20.60
C THR A 163 5.66 11.89 -19.37
N ASP A 164 6.92 12.17 -19.51
CA ASP A 164 7.87 12.17 -18.39
C ASP A 164 7.48 13.22 -17.32
N TYR A 165 6.86 14.35 -17.73
CA TYR A 165 6.34 15.35 -16.79
C TYR A 165 5.14 14.83 -15.97
N GLU A 166 4.17 14.15 -16.61
CA GLU A 166 3.04 13.53 -15.92
C GLU A 166 3.52 12.45 -14.94
N LEU A 167 4.47 11.62 -15.36
CA LEU A 167 5.06 10.62 -14.51
C LEU A 167 5.86 11.24 -13.37
N ALA A 168 6.65 12.27 -13.62
CA ALA A 168 7.38 13.00 -12.58
C ALA A 168 6.40 13.57 -11.54
N SER A 169 5.34 14.24 -11.98
CA SER A 169 4.31 14.78 -11.09
C SER A 169 3.60 13.69 -10.29
N LEU A 170 3.32 12.54 -10.89
CA LEU A 170 2.67 11.41 -10.24
C LEU A 170 3.55 10.76 -9.17
N ILE A 171 4.85 10.52 -9.46
CA ILE A 171 5.73 9.73 -8.59
C ILE A 171 6.65 10.57 -7.70
N HIS A 172 6.78 11.88 -7.95
CA HIS A 172 7.61 12.76 -7.13
C HIS A 172 7.31 12.65 -5.62
N PRO A 173 6.05 12.56 -5.19
CA PRO A 173 5.75 12.35 -3.78
C PRO A 173 6.43 11.13 -3.17
N LEU A 174 6.64 10.06 -3.94
CA LEU A 174 7.31 8.86 -3.45
C LEU A 174 8.73 9.14 -2.97
N SER A 175 9.48 10.03 -3.62
CA SER A 175 10.87 10.33 -3.27
C SER A 175 11.00 10.99 -1.91
N GLN A 176 10.05 11.82 -1.53
CA GLN A 176 10.05 12.50 -0.24
C GLN A 176 9.90 11.52 0.94
N TYR A 177 9.21 10.41 0.70
CA TYR A 177 8.91 9.41 1.72
C TYR A 177 9.88 8.22 1.71
N THR A 178 10.49 7.87 0.57
CA THR A 178 11.43 6.74 0.48
C THR A 178 12.73 6.96 1.25
N THR A 179 13.18 8.19 1.38
CA THR A 179 14.37 8.57 2.15
C THR A 179 14.06 8.92 3.60
N SER A 180 12.78 8.92 3.97
CA SER A 180 12.35 9.33 5.31
C SER A 180 12.54 8.23 6.34
N PHE A 181 12.79 8.63 7.59
CA PHE A 181 12.77 7.73 8.74
C PHE A 181 11.41 7.00 8.86
N GLN A 182 10.31 7.66 8.52
CA GLN A 182 8.98 7.05 8.52
C GLN A 182 8.89 5.86 7.56
N TYR A 183 9.39 6.02 6.34
CA TYR A 183 9.45 4.94 5.36
C TYR A 183 10.27 3.76 5.90
N PHE A 184 11.47 4.03 6.44
CA PHE A 184 12.29 2.99 7.07
C PHE A 184 11.50 2.24 8.15
N VAL A 185 10.80 2.94 9.03
CA VAL A 185 10.03 2.34 10.12
C VAL A 185 8.95 1.43 9.56
N ILE A 186 8.12 1.90 8.64
CA ILE A 186 6.98 1.14 8.09
C ILE A 186 7.43 -0.07 7.28
N GLN A 187 8.53 0.01 6.55
CA GLN A 187 9.06 -1.12 5.79
C GLN A 187 9.70 -2.23 6.64
N ASN A 188 10.08 -1.92 7.88
CA ASN A 188 10.91 -2.81 8.66
C ASN A 188 10.31 -3.26 10.00
N TYR A 189 9.21 -2.64 10.49
CA TYR A 189 8.67 -2.98 11.81
C TYR A 189 8.24 -4.46 11.94
N LYS A 190 7.82 -5.11 10.86
CA LYS A 190 7.46 -6.54 10.85
C LYS A 190 8.68 -7.46 10.89
N LYS A 191 9.87 -6.96 10.56
CA LYS A 191 11.12 -7.74 10.48
C LYS A 191 11.86 -7.82 11.82
N VAL A 192 11.46 -7.00 12.78
CA VAL A 192 12.13 -6.85 14.07
C VAL A 192 11.17 -7.19 15.21
N LYS A 193 11.70 -7.72 16.30
CA LYS A 193 10.92 -8.06 17.49
C LYS A 193 11.06 -7.01 18.59
N THR A 194 12.21 -6.37 18.69
CA THR A 194 12.56 -5.41 19.74
C THR A 194 12.90 -4.05 19.18
N VAL A 195 12.84 -3.02 20.03
CA VAL A 195 13.23 -1.64 19.66
C VAL A 195 14.73 -1.55 19.39
N GLU A 196 15.52 -2.35 20.09
CA GLU A 196 16.96 -2.47 19.92
C GLU A 196 17.34 -2.99 18.55
N GLU A 197 16.70 -4.09 18.11
CA GLU A 197 16.86 -4.64 16.75
C GLU A 197 16.44 -3.62 15.70
N PHE A 198 15.38 -2.86 15.98
CA PHE A 198 14.89 -1.84 15.05
C PHE A 198 15.88 -0.69 14.86
N ALA A 199 16.43 -0.18 15.98
CA ALA A 199 17.45 0.84 15.93
C ALA A 199 18.71 0.36 15.19
N GLN A 200 19.15 -0.86 15.49
CA GLN A 200 20.33 -1.48 14.87
C GLN A 200 20.14 -1.66 13.36
N LEU A 201 18.95 -2.13 12.92
CA LEU A 201 18.62 -2.32 11.51
C LEU A 201 18.69 -0.99 10.73
N GLY A 202 18.34 0.13 11.36
CA GLY A 202 18.42 1.48 10.78
C GLY A 202 19.80 2.15 10.93
N GLY A 203 20.77 1.50 11.56
CA GLY A 203 22.08 2.09 11.83
C GLY A 203 22.06 3.20 12.90
N TYR A 204 21.04 3.23 13.75
CA TYR A 204 20.90 4.22 14.81
C TYR A 204 21.30 3.66 16.17
N SER A 205 21.82 4.53 17.06
CA SER A 205 21.82 4.20 18.48
C SER A 205 20.38 4.16 19.01
N LEU A 206 20.11 3.33 20.02
CA LEU A 206 18.76 3.19 20.61
C LEU A 206 18.18 4.54 21.05
N THR A 207 18.99 5.38 21.68
CA THR A 207 18.60 6.71 22.14
C THR A 207 18.24 7.64 20.97
N THR A 208 19.04 7.63 19.90
CA THR A 208 18.80 8.43 18.70
C THR A 208 17.52 7.96 18.00
N PHE A 209 17.34 6.63 17.86
CA PHE A 209 16.16 6.05 17.24
C PHE A 209 14.88 6.45 17.97
N ARG A 210 14.84 6.27 19.30
CA ARG A 210 13.68 6.66 20.13
C ARG A 210 13.35 8.14 20.00
N ARG A 211 14.37 9.01 20.04
CA ARG A 211 14.19 10.47 19.92
C ARG A 211 13.60 10.87 18.55
N ILE A 212 14.12 10.30 17.46
CA ILE A 212 13.61 10.58 16.10
C ILE A 212 12.19 10.03 15.96
N PHE A 213 11.97 8.82 16.47
CA PHE A 213 10.68 8.16 16.41
C PHE A 213 9.60 8.97 17.13
N ASP A 214 9.86 9.38 18.38
CA ASP A 214 8.94 10.18 19.18
C ASP A 214 8.63 11.53 18.53
N ALA A 215 9.63 12.18 17.95
CA ALA A 215 9.44 13.44 17.23
C ALA A 215 8.54 13.32 15.99
N ILE A 216 8.53 12.13 15.34
CA ILE A 216 7.79 11.89 14.08
C ILE A 216 6.42 11.25 14.33
N PHE A 217 6.36 10.25 15.20
CA PHE A 217 5.16 9.46 15.45
C PHE A 217 4.36 9.91 16.68
N HIS A 218 4.96 10.73 17.56
CA HIS A 218 4.36 11.26 18.78
C HIS A 218 3.85 10.21 19.77
N VAL A 219 4.37 8.98 19.67
CA VAL A 219 4.09 7.85 20.55
C VAL A 219 5.35 7.03 20.76
N PRO A 220 5.55 6.36 21.91
CA PRO A 220 6.69 5.49 22.14
C PRO A 220 6.77 4.34 21.12
N VAL A 221 7.99 4.00 20.68
CA VAL A 221 8.22 2.96 19.65
C VAL A 221 7.52 1.64 19.99
N HIS A 222 7.64 1.20 21.25
CA HIS A 222 7.06 -0.07 21.69
C HIS A 222 5.53 -0.07 21.61
N GLU A 223 4.89 1.01 22.02
CA GLU A 223 3.44 1.16 21.95
C GLU A 223 2.96 1.14 20.50
N TRP A 224 3.64 1.90 19.66
CA TRP A 224 3.34 1.93 18.22
C TRP A 224 3.49 0.54 17.57
N MET A 225 4.59 -0.16 17.84
CA MET A 225 4.81 -1.52 17.31
C MET A 225 3.73 -2.49 17.78
N THR A 226 3.28 -2.36 19.01
CA THR A 226 2.22 -3.21 19.60
C THR A 226 0.89 -2.94 18.90
N GLU A 227 0.54 -1.68 18.68
CA GLU A 227 -0.70 -1.31 18.00
C GLU A 227 -0.71 -1.75 16.53
N GLN A 228 0.42 -1.59 15.82
CA GLN A 228 0.54 -2.07 14.44
C GLN A 228 0.38 -3.60 14.33
N ARG A 229 0.93 -4.35 15.27
CA ARG A 229 0.73 -5.80 15.32
C ARG A 229 -0.73 -6.16 15.59
N LYS A 230 -1.38 -5.46 16.52
CA LYS A 230 -2.79 -5.64 16.86
C LYS A 230 -3.69 -5.37 15.65
N GLU A 231 -3.50 -4.25 14.95
CA GLU A 231 -4.26 -3.92 13.74
C GLU A 231 -4.08 -4.97 12.65
N SER A 232 -2.84 -5.43 12.42
CA SER A 232 -2.53 -6.49 11.47
C SER A 232 -3.22 -7.81 11.82
N ILE A 233 -3.23 -8.18 13.11
CA ILE A 233 -3.93 -9.37 13.61
C ILE A 233 -5.43 -9.24 13.41
N LEU A 234 -6.03 -8.11 13.80
CA LEU A 234 -7.46 -7.86 13.63
C LEU A 234 -7.87 -7.90 12.15
N TYR A 235 -7.04 -7.35 11.27
CA TYR A 235 -7.27 -7.42 9.83
C TYR A 235 -7.27 -8.87 9.34
N GLN A 236 -6.28 -9.69 9.74
CA GLN A 236 -6.19 -11.08 9.35
C GLN A 236 -7.34 -11.93 9.92
N LEU A 237 -7.75 -11.71 11.17
CA LEU A 237 -8.90 -12.38 11.77
C LEU A 237 -10.22 -12.11 11.03
N ARG A 238 -10.36 -10.93 10.41
CA ARG A 238 -11.57 -10.56 9.67
C ARG A 238 -11.56 -11.03 8.21
N ASN A 239 -10.40 -11.12 7.60
CA ASN A 239 -10.27 -11.27 6.14
C ASN A 239 -9.59 -12.57 5.71
N ASP A 240 -8.81 -13.21 6.59
CA ASP A 240 -8.08 -14.42 6.27
C ASP A 240 -8.80 -15.65 6.82
N ARG A 241 -8.69 -16.77 6.11
CA ARG A 241 -9.16 -18.09 6.58
C ARG A 241 -8.14 -18.81 7.47
N LEU A 242 -7.16 -18.09 8.01
CA LEU A 242 -6.13 -18.62 8.89
C LEU A 242 -6.73 -18.89 10.27
N SER A 243 -6.28 -19.95 10.93
CA SER A 243 -6.61 -20.20 12.32
C SER A 243 -5.97 -19.14 13.23
N ILE A 244 -6.59 -18.87 14.37
CA ILE A 244 -6.07 -17.93 15.37
C ILE A 244 -4.62 -18.26 15.74
N SER A 245 -4.30 -19.58 15.84
CA SER A 245 -2.94 -20.04 16.13
C SER A 245 -1.93 -19.67 15.03
N GLU A 246 -2.29 -19.86 13.75
CA GLU A 246 -1.42 -19.50 12.62
C GLU A 246 -1.17 -18.00 12.57
N ILE A 247 -2.19 -17.18 12.87
CA ILE A 247 -2.06 -15.72 12.94
C ILE A 247 -1.13 -15.34 14.10
N CYS A 248 -1.33 -15.88 15.28
CA CYS A 248 -0.46 -15.64 16.45
C CYS A 248 1.00 -15.94 16.18
N PHE A 249 1.30 -17.14 15.69
CA PHE A 249 2.68 -17.55 15.41
C PHE A 249 3.28 -16.72 14.26
N GLY A 250 2.49 -16.35 13.24
CA GLY A 250 2.91 -15.47 12.16
C GLY A 250 3.33 -14.07 12.62
N HIS A 251 2.77 -13.59 13.76
CA HIS A 251 3.13 -12.32 14.39
C HIS A 251 4.17 -12.44 15.51
N GLY A 252 4.78 -13.62 15.68
CA GLY A 252 5.87 -13.87 16.63
C GLY A 252 5.42 -14.03 18.08
N PHE A 253 4.14 -14.34 18.35
CA PHE A 253 3.66 -14.69 19.68
C PHE A 253 3.95 -16.15 19.98
N GLU A 254 4.50 -16.42 21.15
CA GLU A 254 4.86 -17.78 21.60
C GLU A 254 3.64 -18.57 22.10
N SER A 255 2.55 -17.91 22.44
CA SER A 255 1.32 -18.55 22.92
C SER A 255 0.08 -17.71 22.67
N LEU A 256 -1.08 -18.37 22.59
CA LEU A 256 -2.40 -17.73 22.51
C LEU A 256 -2.72 -16.84 23.73
N SER A 257 -2.16 -17.19 24.89
CA SER A 257 -2.33 -16.40 26.12
C SER A 257 -1.72 -15.00 25.99
N ASN A 258 -0.64 -14.85 25.24
CA ASN A 258 -0.01 -13.55 24.96
C ASN A 258 -0.86 -12.67 24.04
N LEU A 259 -1.72 -13.27 23.23
CA LEU A 259 -2.70 -12.54 22.41
C LEU A 259 -3.85 -11.97 23.26
N SER A 260 -4.28 -12.67 24.32
CA SER A 260 -5.36 -12.21 25.20
C SER A 260 -4.98 -10.99 26.06
N LEU A 261 -3.67 -10.75 26.24
CA LEU A 261 -3.15 -9.56 26.91
C LEU A 261 -3.24 -8.29 26.05
N ILE A 262 -3.34 -8.46 24.74
CA ILE A 262 -3.74 -7.37 23.84
C ILE A 262 -5.25 -7.31 23.94
N HIS A 263 -5.81 -6.48 24.82
CA HIS A 263 -7.24 -6.26 24.95
C HIS A 263 -7.88 -6.04 23.56
N ILE A 264 -8.31 -7.14 22.95
CA ILE A 264 -9.22 -7.12 21.82
C ILE A 264 -10.59 -6.89 22.44
N SER A 265 -10.91 -5.64 22.74
CA SER A 265 -12.28 -5.26 23.02
C SER A 265 -13.06 -5.47 21.73
N GLU A 266 -13.85 -6.56 21.67
CA GLU A 266 -14.85 -6.73 20.63
C GLU A 266 -15.73 -5.47 20.61
N PRO A 267 -16.03 -4.90 19.43
CA PRO A 267 -17.12 -3.96 19.35
C PRO A 267 -18.39 -4.72 19.72
N THR A 268 -18.93 -4.41 20.88
CA THR A 268 -20.28 -4.83 21.28
C THR A 268 -21.25 -4.52 20.14
N ARG A 269 -21.95 -5.55 19.69
CA ARG A 269 -23.04 -5.47 18.72
C ARG A 269 -24.13 -4.50 19.15
#